data_ed62ee48057d742946b8998d4eb2e18f
#
_entry.id   ed62ee48057d742946b8998d4eb2e18f
#
_cell.length_a   1.000
_cell.length_b   1.000
_cell.length_c   1.000
_cell.angle_alpha   90.00
_cell.angle_beta   90.00
_cell.angle_gamma   90.00
#
_symmetry.space_group_name_H-M   'P 1'
#
loop_
_entity.id
_entity.type
_entity.pdbx_description
1 polymer ?
#
loop_
_entity_poly.entity_id
_entity_poly.type
_entity_poly.pdbx_seq_one_letter_code
_entity_poly.pdbx_strand_id
1 'polypeptide(L)'
;NGALTLRLDPDAPGGYEVVDSRTFDPRTAIETLHAAVPDGIIAVEDPGVGFKVSRLFPDGELIEDQRVVTFDELVSQPVTRVVLRAPGMSVERFSEIVADSGLHSVEYAIGWTAWLDVAPEGVTKASALEALIARLGTDSAHVLAVGDGSNDVEMIEWAGVGVVMGSAPQWV
;
A
#
# COMPACT_ATOMS: atom_id res chain seq x y z
N ASN A 1 0.10 -0.92 4.58
CA ASN A 1 -0.28 -2.08 3.75
C ASN A 1 0.39 -3.40 4.21
N GLY A 2 1.29 -3.37 5.22
CA GLY A 2 1.91 -4.58 5.76
C GLY A 2 3.27 -4.94 5.15
N ALA A 3 3.69 -4.32 4.06
CA ALA A 3 4.95 -4.65 3.40
C ALA A 3 6.20 -4.22 4.18
N LEU A 4 6.07 -3.27 5.10
CA LEU A 4 7.14 -2.81 5.98
C LEU A 4 6.74 -2.93 7.44
N THR A 5 7.63 -3.48 8.27
CA THR A 5 7.55 -3.42 9.73
C THR A 5 8.73 -2.60 10.24
N LEU A 6 8.43 -1.54 10.99
CA LEU A 6 9.40 -0.59 11.48
C LEU A 6 9.47 -0.66 13.01
N ARG A 7 10.67 -0.49 13.55
CA ARG A 7 10.91 -0.23 14.98
C ARG A 7 11.35 1.22 15.12
N LEU A 8 10.66 2.00 15.93
CA LEU A 8 11.08 3.36 16.24
C LEU A 8 12.43 3.32 17.00
N ASP A 9 13.38 4.07 16.50
CA ASP A 9 14.72 4.24 17.09
C ASP A 9 15.17 5.68 16.86
N PRO A 10 15.15 6.52 17.90
CA PRO A 10 15.54 7.93 17.78
C PRO A 10 16.99 8.14 17.34
N ASP A 11 17.85 7.15 17.56
CA ASP A 11 19.29 7.22 17.22
C ASP A 11 19.58 6.74 15.79
N ALA A 12 18.61 6.08 15.13
CA ALA A 12 18.74 5.62 13.76
C ALA A 12 18.50 6.76 12.74
N PRO A 13 19.16 6.74 11.57
CA PRO A 13 18.86 7.66 10.49
C PRO A 13 17.37 7.58 10.11
N GLY A 14 16.65 8.71 10.16
CA GLY A 14 15.21 8.76 9.93
C GLY A 14 14.33 8.38 11.13
N GLY A 15 14.90 8.08 12.31
CA GLY A 15 14.16 7.81 13.54
C GLY A 15 13.56 6.41 13.64
N TYR A 16 13.94 5.47 12.78
CA TYR A 16 13.45 4.09 12.79
C TYR A 16 14.42 3.10 12.13
N GLU A 17 14.23 1.84 12.44
CA GLU A 17 14.87 0.71 11.76
C GLU A 17 13.83 -0.15 11.03
N VAL A 18 14.14 -0.64 9.83
CA VAL A 18 13.32 -1.63 9.12
C VAL A 18 13.56 -3.00 9.73
N VAL A 19 12.55 -3.58 10.36
CA VAL A 19 12.61 -4.89 11.03
C VAL A 19 12.25 -6.03 10.07
N ASP A 20 11.30 -5.78 9.17
CA ASP A 20 10.90 -6.71 8.11
C ASP A 20 10.47 -5.91 6.87
N SER A 21 10.77 -6.46 5.69
CA SER A 21 10.42 -5.87 4.40
C SER A 21 10.01 -6.97 3.44
N ARG A 22 8.83 -6.84 2.84
CA ARG A 22 8.29 -7.73 1.82
C ARG A 22 8.24 -6.98 0.50
N THR A 23 8.89 -7.54 -0.52
CA THR A 23 8.99 -6.93 -1.84
C THR A 23 8.47 -7.85 -2.93
N PHE A 24 8.10 -7.29 -4.08
CA PHE A 24 7.73 -8.00 -5.29
C PHE A 24 8.31 -7.31 -6.53
N ASP A 25 8.38 -8.03 -7.65
CA ASP A 25 8.73 -7.44 -8.94
C ASP A 25 7.53 -6.60 -9.43
N PRO A 26 7.67 -5.28 -9.56
CA PRO A 26 6.56 -4.40 -9.90
C PRO A 26 6.23 -4.41 -11.40
N ARG A 27 7.06 -4.97 -12.26
CA ARG A 27 6.99 -4.83 -13.73
C ARG A 27 5.62 -5.20 -14.27
N THR A 28 5.15 -6.42 -14.01
CA THR A 28 3.87 -6.89 -14.55
C THR A 28 2.70 -6.06 -14.04
N ALA A 29 2.71 -5.71 -12.74
CA ALA A 29 1.66 -4.87 -12.16
C ALA A 29 1.64 -3.48 -12.79
N ILE A 30 2.79 -2.84 -12.95
CA ILE A 30 2.90 -1.50 -13.53
C ILE A 30 2.50 -1.52 -15.02
N GLU A 31 2.93 -2.52 -15.81
CA GLU A 31 2.54 -2.67 -17.22
C GLU A 31 1.02 -2.83 -17.36
N THR A 32 0.42 -3.69 -16.53
CA THR A 32 -1.04 -3.91 -16.49
C THR A 32 -1.79 -2.63 -16.15
N LEU A 33 -1.37 -1.94 -15.11
CA LEU A 33 -2.01 -0.71 -14.64
C LEU A 33 -1.84 0.44 -15.64
N HIS A 34 -0.66 0.58 -16.24
CA HIS A 34 -0.41 1.59 -17.27
C HIS A 34 -1.24 1.36 -18.54
N ALA A 35 -1.43 0.09 -18.93
CA ALA A 35 -2.30 -0.24 -20.06
C ALA A 35 -3.78 0.07 -19.76
N ALA A 36 -4.24 -0.20 -18.52
CA ALA A 36 -5.61 0.06 -18.09
C ALA A 36 -5.91 1.55 -17.87
N VAL A 37 -4.95 2.31 -17.34
CA VAL A 37 -5.05 3.74 -17.01
C VAL A 37 -3.83 4.49 -17.56
N PRO A 38 -3.76 4.76 -18.89
CA PRO A 38 -2.57 5.36 -19.53
C PRO A 38 -2.19 6.74 -18.99
N ASP A 39 -3.17 7.54 -18.56
CA ASP A 39 -2.98 8.85 -17.95
C ASP A 39 -2.75 8.79 -16.43
N GLY A 40 -2.69 7.61 -15.86
CA GLY A 40 -2.43 7.40 -14.45
C GLY A 40 -1.00 7.82 -14.04
N ILE A 41 -0.88 8.26 -12.80
CA ILE A 41 0.42 8.57 -12.18
C ILE A 41 0.81 7.34 -11.36
N ILE A 42 2.01 6.82 -11.63
CA ILE A 42 2.54 5.64 -10.95
C ILE A 42 3.67 6.07 -10.02
N ALA A 43 3.64 5.55 -8.81
CA ALA A 43 4.73 5.66 -7.85
C ALA A 43 5.17 4.27 -7.37
N VAL A 44 6.46 4.13 -7.08
CA VAL A 44 7.00 2.98 -6.34
C VAL A 44 7.72 3.49 -5.10
N GLU A 45 7.49 2.83 -3.98
CA GLU A 45 8.09 3.20 -2.70
C GLU A 45 9.59 2.85 -2.68
N ASP A 46 10.39 3.80 -2.23
CA ASP A 46 11.84 3.65 -1.96
C ASP A 46 12.03 3.86 -0.44
N PRO A 47 12.00 2.79 0.36
CA PRO A 47 11.92 2.89 1.81
C PRO A 47 13.05 3.73 2.42
N GLY A 48 12.69 4.72 3.25
CA GLY A 48 13.62 5.65 3.87
C GLY A 48 14.10 6.79 2.98
N VAL A 49 13.65 6.83 1.71
CA VAL A 49 14.00 7.87 0.73
C VAL A 49 12.77 8.65 0.24
N GLY A 50 11.65 7.95 0.00
CA GLY A 50 10.43 8.51 -0.54
C GLY A 50 9.86 7.68 -1.69
N PHE A 51 9.52 8.33 -2.80
CA PHE A 51 8.93 7.67 -3.97
C PHE A 51 9.63 8.01 -5.28
N LYS A 52 9.84 7.00 -6.11
CA LYS A 52 10.10 7.18 -7.55
C LYS A 52 8.75 7.27 -8.24
N VAL A 53 8.54 8.29 -9.05
CA VAL A 53 7.23 8.57 -9.67
C VAL A 53 7.35 8.75 -11.18
N SER A 54 6.31 8.34 -11.93
CA SER A 54 6.26 8.59 -13.39
C SER A 54 6.08 10.07 -13.73
N ARG A 55 5.39 10.80 -12.87
CA ARG A 55 5.27 12.27 -12.81
C ARG A 55 4.84 12.67 -11.39
N LEU A 56 4.96 13.94 -11.04
CA LEU A 56 4.59 14.43 -9.71
C LEU A 56 3.11 14.19 -9.41
N PHE A 57 2.84 13.75 -8.20
CA PHE A 57 1.48 13.66 -7.65
C PHE A 57 0.93 15.05 -7.36
N PRO A 58 -0.39 15.21 -7.32
CA PRO A 58 -1.00 16.46 -6.83
C PRO A 58 -0.51 16.83 -5.43
N ASP A 59 -0.40 18.13 -5.18
CA ASP A 59 0.09 18.65 -3.90
C ASP A 59 -0.70 18.07 -2.70
N GLY A 60 0.02 17.54 -1.72
CA GLY A 60 -0.53 17.00 -0.49
C GLY A 60 -1.09 15.56 -0.57
N GLU A 61 -1.10 14.93 -1.76
CA GLU A 61 -1.55 13.55 -1.91
C GLU A 61 -0.46 12.51 -1.60
N LEU A 62 0.80 12.82 -1.87
CA LEU A 62 1.97 12.00 -1.52
C LEU A 62 2.95 12.91 -0.77
N ILE A 63 3.11 12.66 0.54
CA ILE A 63 3.76 13.58 1.47
C ILE A 63 5.29 13.46 1.41
N GLU A 64 5.80 12.25 1.16
CA GLU A 64 7.23 11.96 1.11
C GLU A 64 7.87 12.55 -0.16
N ASP A 65 9.20 12.61 -0.17
CA ASP A 65 9.98 13.10 -1.30
C ASP A 65 9.66 12.33 -2.59
N GLN A 66 9.43 13.05 -3.67
CA GLN A 66 9.10 12.49 -4.97
C GLN A 66 10.22 12.74 -5.98
N ARG A 67 10.73 11.69 -6.60
CA ARG A 67 11.70 11.77 -7.69
C ARG A 67 11.08 11.26 -8.99
N VAL A 68 10.91 12.14 -9.97
CA VAL A 68 10.44 11.76 -11.31
C VAL A 68 11.51 10.92 -12.01
N VAL A 69 11.12 9.76 -12.51
CA VAL A 69 12.00 8.77 -13.13
C VAL A 69 11.40 8.20 -14.42
N THR A 70 12.21 7.47 -15.18
CA THR A 70 11.75 6.73 -16.36
C THR A 70 10.97 5.46 -15.97
N PHE A 71 10.22 4.89 -16.93
CA PHE A 71 9.54 3.61 -16.72
C PHE A 71 10.54 2.50 -16.33
N ASP A 72 11.68 2.43 -17.00
CA ASP A 72 12.70 1.42 -16.72
C ASP A 72 13.24 1.53 -15.28
N GLU A 73 13.35 2.75 -14.75
CA GLU A 73 13.76 2.96 -13.37
C GLU A 73 12.67 2.59 -12.35
N LEU A 74 11.37 2.80 -12.68
CA LEU A 74 10.25 2.34 -11.84
C LEU A 74 10.26 0.83 -11.63
N VAL A 75 10.63 0.07 -12.66
CA VAL A 75 10.61 -1.40 -12.67
C VAL A 75 11.99 -2.04 -12.51
N SER A 76 13.00 -1.25 -12.12
CA SER A 76 14.40 -1.71 -12.10
C SER A 76 14.74 -2.64 -10.94
N GLN A 77 13.95 -2.65 -9.89
CA GLN A 77 14.20 -3.44 -8.68
C GLN A 77 12.88 -3.82 -7.99
N PRO A 78 12.87 -4.88 -7.15
CA PRO A 78 11.73 -5.20 -6.32
C PRO A 78 11.36 -4.04 -5.39
N VAL A 79 10.04 -3.85 -5.18
CA VAL A 79 9.47 -2.75 -4.38
C VAL A 79 8.53 -3.28 -3.32
N THR A 80 8.33 -2.50 -2.26
CA THR A 80 7.38 -2.80 -1.18
C THR A 80 5.95 -2.40 -1.54
N ARG A 81 5.81 -1.37 -2.43
CA ARG A 81 4.52 -0.78 -2.76
C ARG A 81 4.56 -0.13 -4.15
N VAL A 82 3.49 -0.33 -4.90
CA VAL A 82 3.17 0.46 -6.09
C VAL A 82 1.90 1.25 -5.83
N VAL A 83 1.87 2.50 -6.26
CA VAL A 83 0.68 3.36 -6.19
C VAL A 83 0.29 3.75 -7.61
N LEU A 84 -1.01 3.68 -7.92
CA LEU A 84 -1.60 4.29 -9.11
C LEU A 84 -2.61 5.35 -8.69
N ARG A 85 -2.46 6.55 -9.24
CA ARG A 85 -3.38 7.66 -9.04
C ARG A 85 -3.94 8.13 -10.39
N ALA A 86 -5.25 8.26 -10.49
CA ALA A 86 -5.92 8.77 -11.69
C ALA A 86 -6.65 10.10 -11.37
N PRO A 87 -5.96 11.27 -11.42
CA PRO A 87 -6.60 12.55 -11.15
C PRO A 87 -7.75 12.82 -12.11
N GLY A 88 -8.91 13.26 -11.58
CA GLY A 88 -10.09 13.59 -12.39
C GLY A 88 -10.97 12.40 -12.77
N MET A 89 -10.58 11.16 -12.42
CA MET A 89 -11.44 9.99 -12.58
C MET A 89 -12.30 9.78 -11.32
N SER A 90 -13.55 9.36 -11.47
CA SER A 90 -14.38 8.95 -10.33
C SER A 90 -13.91 7.61 -9.76
N VAL A 91 -14.15 7.37 -8.46
CA VAL A 91 -13.75 6.13 -7.78
C VAL A 91 -14.45 4.92 -8.40
N GLU A 92 -15.73 5.06 -8.77
CA GLU A 92 -16.53 3.99 -9.37
C GLU A 92 -15.92 3.55 -10.70
N ARG A 93 -15.64 4.51 -11.59
CA ARG A 93 -15.03 4.21 -12.89
C ARG A 93 -13.63 3.64 -12.76
N PHE A 94 -12.86 4.15 -11.83
CA PHE A 94 -11.52 3.65 -11.52
C PHE A 94 -11.56 2.19 -11.02
N SER A 95 -12.49 1.89 -10.10
CA SER A 95 -12.70 0.54 -9.57
C SER A 95 -13.09 -0.47 -10.63
N GLU A 96 -13.99 -0.10 -11.55
CA GLU A 96 -14.36 -0.93 -12.71
C GLU A 96 -13.13 -1.25 -13.58
N ILE A 97 -12.33 -0.23 -13.92
CA ILE A 97 -11.14 -0.40 -14.76
C ILE A 97 -10.11 -1.30 -14.08
N VAL A 98 -9.86 -1.12 -12.78
CA VAL A 98 -8.93 -1.95 -12.02
C VAL A 98 -9.43 -3.40 -11.96
N ALA A 99 -10.72 -3.63 -11.70
CA ALA A 99 -11.30 -4.97 -11.66
C ALA A 99 -11.18 -5.69 -13.01
N ASP A 100 -11.35 -4.97 -14.13
CA ASP A 100 -11.27 -5.52 -15.49
C ASP A 100 -9.81 -5.60 -16.02
N SER A 101 -8.84 -5.02 -15.32
CA SER A 101 -7.44 -4.93 -15.79
C SER A 101 -6.72 -6.27 -15.86
N GLY A 102 -7.19 -7.28 -15.13
CA GLY A 102 -6.50 -8.57 -14.99
C GLY A 102 -5.31 -8.53 -14.03
N LEU A 103 -5.23 -7.51 -13.16
CA LEU A 103 -4.22 -7.44 -12.11
C LEU A 103 -4.32 -8.68 -11.19
N HIS A 104 -3.22 -9.42 -11.06
CA HIS A 104 -3.17 -10.67 -10.29
C HIS A 104 -1.80 -10.84 -9.62
N SER A 105 -1.70 -11.84 -8.72
CA SER A 105 -0.49 -12.16 -7.96
C SER A 105 0.05 -10.99 -7.13
N VAL A 106 -0.86 -10.14 -6.69
CA VAL A 106 -0.62 -9.00 -5.78
C VAL A 106 -1.85 -8.77 -4.92
N GLU A 107 -1.64 -8.17 -3.75
CA GLU A 107 -2.72 -7.58 -2.95
C GLU A 107 -2.95 -6.14 -3.40
N TYR A 108 -4.20 -5.68 -3.42
CA TYR A 108 -4.48 -4.28 -3.70
C TYR A 108 -5.68 -3.74 -2.94
N ALA A 109 -5.66 -2.44 -2.70
CA ALA A 109 -6.74 -1.70 -2.09
C ALA A 109 -7.01 -0.40 -2.85
N ILE A 110 -8.28 -0.07 -3.04
CA ILE A 110 -8.72 1.19 -3.64
C ILE A 110 -9.08 2.16 -2.52
N GLY A 111 -8.53 3.37 -2.59
CA GLY A 111 -8.77 4.44 -1.63
C GLY A 111 -10.06 5.22 -1.89
N TRP A 112 -10.24 6.29 -1.12
CA TRP A 112 -11.40 7.22 -1.20
C TRP A 112 -11.43 8.09 -2.47
N THR A 113 -10.32 8.14 -3.19
CA THR A 113 -10.18 8.79 -4.48
C THR A 113 -9.77 7.73 -5.50
N ALA A 114 -9.65 8.07 -6.78
CA ALA A 114 -9.09 7.17 -7.79
C ALA A 114 -7.60 6.89 -7.50
N TRP A 115 -7.36 6.15 -6.44
CA TRP A 115 -6.08 5.77 -5.83
C TRP A 115 -6.07 4.27 -5.58
N LEU A 116 -5.03 3.59 -6.04
CA LEU A 116 -4.79 2.17 -5.83
C LEU A 116 -3.45 1.98 -5.14
N ASP A 117 -3.46 1.24 -4.06
CA ASP A 117 -2.26 0.69 -3.42
C ASP A 117 -2.10 -0.77 -3.81
N VAL A 118 -0.91 -1.15 -4.26
CA VAL A 118 -0.55 -2.53 -4.60
C VAL A 118 0.60 -2.97 -3.71
N ALA A 119 0.45 -4.13 -3.09
CA ALA A 119 1.41 -4.79 -2.21
C ALA A 119 1.76 -6.20 -2.73
N PRO A 120 2.81 -6.85 -2.23
CA PRO A 120 3.11 -8.24 -2.57
C PRO A 120 1.94 -9.15 -2.23
N GLU A 121 1.76 -10.24 -3.01
CA GLU A 121 0.72 -11.25 -2.78
C GLU A 121 0.76 -11.81 -1.35
N GLY A 122 -0.39 -11.92 -0.69
CA GLY A 122 -0.53 -12.39 0.69
C GLY A 122 0.01 -11.43 1.76
N VAL A 123 0.38 -10.21 1.37
CA VAL A 123 0.87 -9.18 2.30
C VAL A 123 -0.22 -8.18 2.60
N THR A 124 -0.81 -8.31 3.79
CA THR A 124 -1.87 -7.43 4.30
C THR A 124 -1.45 -6.84 5.65
N LYS A 125 -2.22 -5.88 6.16
CA LYS A 125 -2.00 -5.36 7.52
C LYS A 125 -2.12 -6.47 8.57
N ALA A 126 -3.05 -7.41 8.37
CA ALA A 126 -3.24 -8.56 9.25
C ALA A 126 -2.01 -9.48 9.24
N SER A 127 -1.52 -9.88 8.06
CA SER A 127 -0.38 -10.80 7.94
C SER A 127 0.90 -10.22 8.55
N ALA A 128 1.11 -8.90 8.43
CA ALA A 128 2.26 -8.22 9.05
C ALA A 128 2.14 -8.18 10.58
N LEU A 129 0.94 -7.90 11.09
CA LEU A 129 0.68 -7.91 12.55
C LEU A 129 0.80 -9.31 13.13
N GLU A 130 0.32 -10.34 12.44
CA GLU A 130 0.49 -11.73 12.86
C GLU A 130 1.98 -12.09 13.02
N ALA A 131 2.81 -11.73 12.04
CA ALA A 131 4.25 -11.94 12.12
C ALA A 131 4.89 -11.15 13.28
N LEU A 132 4.42 -9.93 13.54
CA LEU A 132 4.92 -9.08 14.63
C LEU A 132 4.56 -9.66 16.00
N ILE A 133 3.28 -10.02 16.24
CA ILE A 133 2.84 -10.55 17.54
C ILE A 133 3.48 -11.90 17.88
N ALA A 134 3.76 -12.74 16.86
CA ALA A 134 4.52 -13.96 17.06
C ALA A 134 5.91 -13.70 17.62
N ARG A 135 6.60 -12.64 17.15
CA ARG A 135 7.90 -12.20 17.69
C ARG A 135 7.78 -11.64 19.12
N LEU A 136 6.64 -11.03 19.45
CA LEU A 136 6.37 -10.48 20.78
C LEU A 136 5.87 -11.54 21.78
N GLY A 137 5.61 -12.76 21.33
CA GLY A 137 5.16 -13.87 22.18
C GLY A 137 3.73 -13.70 22.67
N THR A 138 2.87 -13.05 21.88
CA THR A 138 1.44 -12.86 22.14
C THR A 138 0.58 -13.42 21.00
N ASP A 139 -0.74 -13.34 21.11
CA ASP A 139 -1.71 -13.80 20.12
C ASP A 139 -2.72 -12.70 19.76
N SER A 140 -3.50 -12.93 18.70
CA SER A 140 -4.48 -11.96 18.20
C SER A 140 -5.59 -11.64 19.21
N ALA A 141 -5.91 -12.55 20.14
CA ALA A 141 -6.92 -12.31 21.17
C ALA A 141 -6.58 -11.13 22.10
N HIS A 142 -5.30 -10.75 22.17
CA HIS A 142 -4.79 -9.63 22.96
C HIS A 142 -4.53 -8.37 22.11
N VAL A 143 -5.00 -8.34 20.87
CA VAL A 143 -4.81 -7.21 19.94
C VAL A 143 -6.10 -6.40 19.81
N LEU A 144 -5.98 -5.09 19.93
CA LEU A 144 -6.99 -4.12 19.52
C LEU A 144 -6.56 -3.53 18.17
N ALA A 145 -7.40 -3.64 17.15
CA ALA A 145 -7.21 -3.00 15.86
C ALA A 145 -8.30 -1.96 15.59
N VAL A 146 -7.91 -0.84 15.01
CA VAL A 146 -8.81 0.26 14.60
C VAL A 146 -8.54 0.61 13.15
N GLY A 147 -9.58 0.71 12.32
CA GLY A 147 -9.43 1.03 10.91
C GLY A 147 -10.67 1.67 10.31
N ASP A 148 -10.54 2.14 9.06
CA ASP A 148 -11.60 2.86 8.33
C ASP A 148 -11.64 2.54 6.82
N GLY A 149 -10.67 1.80 6.30
CA GLY A 149 -10.52 1.53 4.87
C GLY A 149 -10.64 0.05 4.49
N SER A 150 -10.67 -0.23 3.19
CA SER A 150 -10.74 -1.59 2.65
C SER A 150 -9.56 -2.46 3.07
N ASN A 151 -8.38 -1.88 3.17
CA ASN A 151 -7.16 -2.57 3.59
C ASN A 151 -7.06 -2.79 5.11
N ASP A 152 -8.06 -2.35 5.90
CA ASP A 152 -8.14 -2.57 7.34
C ASP A 152 -9.06 -3.74 7.70
N VAL A 153 -9.94 -4.16 6.79
CA VAL A 153 -10.99 -5.16 7.08
C VAL A 153 -10.39 -6.43 7.64
N GLU A 154 -9.41 -7.04 6.97
CA GLU A 154 -8.77 -8.26 7.47
C GLU A 154 -8.10 -8.07 8.84
N MET A 155 -7.45 -6.92 9.06
CA MET A 155 -6.83 -6.61 10.35
C MET A 155 -7.87 -6.47 11.47
N ILE A 156 -9.00 -5.83 11.19
CA ILE A 156 -10.11 -5.66 12.14
C ILE A 156 -10.74 -7.00 12.47
N GLU A 157 -10.97 -7.87 11.47
CA GLU A 157 -11.53 -9.21 11.66
C GLU A 157 -10.58 -10.15 12.39
N TRP A 158 -9.27 -10.03 12.13
CA TRP A 158 -8.24 -10.86 12.74
C TRP A 158 -7.98 -10.54 14.22
N ALA A 159 -8.14 -9.28 14.63
CA ALA A 159 -7.85 -8.82 15.99
C ALA A 159 -8.87 -9.35 17.01
N GLY A 160 -8.44 -9.58 18.25
CA GLY A 160 -9.33 -9.94 19.35
C GLY A 160 -10.39 -8.89 19.65
N VAL A 161 -10.07 -7.62 19.40
CA VAL A 161 -11.03 -6.51 19.40
C VAL A 161 -10.79 -5.67 18.15
N GLY A 162 -11.70 -5.77 17.19
CA GLY A 162 -11.73 -4.91 15.99
C GLY A 162 -12.68 -3.74 16.18
N VAL A 163 -12.24 -2.53 15.80
CA VAL A 163 -13.03 -1.31 15.88
C VAL A 163 -13.02 -0.61 14.54
N VAL A 164 -14.20 -0.34 14.00
CA VAL A 164 -14.39 0.45 12.80
C VAL A 164 -14.63 1.91 13.19
N MET A 165 -13.92 2.84 12.55
CA MET A 165 -14.12 4.27 12.78
C MET A 165 -15.50 4.70 12.31
N GLY A 166 -16.15 5.61 13.05
CA GLY A 166 -17.50 6.10 12.70
C GLY A 166 -17.59 6.87 11.39
N SER A 167 -16.46 7.27 10.81
CA SER A 167 -16.35 7.89 9.48
C SER A 167 -16.17 6.88 8.35
N ALA A 168 -15.97 5.60 8.66
CA ALA A 168 -15.79 4.55 7.66
C ALA A 168 -17.05 4.34 6.81
N PRO A 169 -16.91 3.87 5.56
CA PRO A 169 -18.04 3.42 4.76
C PRO A 169 -18.77 2.26 5.44
N GLN A 170 -20.06 2.15 5.19
CA GLN A 170 -20.90 1.10 5.79
C GLN A 170 -20.49 -0.34 5.42
N TRP A 171 -19.69 -0.52 4.39
CA TRP A 171 -19.21 -1.84 3.96
C TRP A 171 -17.89 -2.28 4.64
N VAL A 172 -17.20 -1.40 5.35
CA VAL A 172 -16.10 -1.71 6.27
C VAL A 172 -16.67 -2.18 7.59
#